data_562d88d8f280e52638e54e15eee348a9
#
_entry.id   562d88d8f280e52638e54e15eee348a9
#
_cell.length_a   1.000
_cell.length_b   1.000
_cell.length_c   1.000
_cell.angle_alpha   90.00
_cell.angle_beta   90.00
_cell.angle_gamma   90.00
#
_symmetry.space_group_name_H-M   'P 1'
#
loop_
_entity.id
_entity.type
_entity.pdbx_description
1 polymer ?
#
loop_
_entity_poly.entity_id
_entity_poly.type
_entity_poly.pdbx_seq_one_letter_code
_entity_poly.pdbx_strand_id
1 'polypeptide(L)'
;MNQVEELRSKVLLYAKEHPDAIHPIDIERVKTKNWFLERYLKEYKNDEKMAETALLYSLNVFKTEGLHEMNDTYFPAEFYAMGNFIGFGRSKKDLAVMGVIGRCAPNVSDMSEEMFELALKFFKYIFMKYYLEVDGEPAVVYGILSKMGMHNVDMEFDKQVVAFVNAHAPDSKVTFLLIDLGWIVKFAINLLINLLNENLRNKIRFADWSHVEEWVALDQMPKYVGGTNEGFRRIPDGVKSGKCLPHLQHIPEEEWDAVIQQNGECILEGLKESGLNSLPDRNT
;
A
#
# COMPACT_ATOMS: atom_id res chain seq x y z
N MET A 1 5.46 17.82 31.41
CA MET A 1 5.06 16.48 30.94
C MET A 1 5.60 16.32 29.52
N ASN A 2 6.07 15.17 29.09
CA ASN A 2 6.53 14.99 27.72
C ASN A 2 5.29 15.00 26.79
N GLN A 3 5.32 15.76 25.69
CA GLN A 3 4.19 15.88 24.75
C GLN A 3 3.68 14.52 24.25
N VAL A 4 4.57 13.53 24.11
CA VAL A 4 4.18 12.16 23.74
C VAL A 4 3.27 11.54 24.81
N GLU A 5 3.60 11.71 26.10
CA GLU A 5 2.78 11.17 27.19
C GLU A 5 1.46 11.94 27.37
N GLU A 6 1.43 13.21 27.03
CA GLU A 6 0.21 14.01 27.03
C GLU A 6 -0.73 13.55 25.92
N LEU A 7 -0.23 13.44 24.69
CA LEU A 7 -0.99 12.91 23.55
C LEU A 7 -1.49 11.48 23.82
N ARG A 8 -0.60 10.61 24.37
CA ARG A 8 -0.96 9.25 24.79
C ARG A 8 -2.16 9.24 25.73
N SER A 9 -2.06 10.05 26.78
CA SER A 9 -3.09 10.11 27.83
C SER A 9 -4.44 10.55 27.26
N LYS A 10 -4.46 11.54 26.36
CA LYS A 10 -5.68 12.03 25.68
C LYS A 10 -6.31 10.96 24.80
N VAL A 11 -5.52 10.29 23.96
CA VAL A 11 -6.01 9.25 23.07
C VAL A 11 -6.55 8.04 23.86
N LEU A 12 -5.88 7.64 24.94
CA LEU A 12 -6.36 6.55 25.80
C LEU A 12 -7.60 6.94 26.59
N LEU A 13 -7.75 8.20 26.99
CA LEU A 13 -8.98 8.70 27.61
C LEU A 13 -10.13 8.65 26.60
N TYR A 14 -9.92 9.15 25.38
CA TYR A 14 -10.90 9.07 24.30
C TYR A 14 -11.33 7.61 24.03
N ALA A 15 -10.38 6.69 23.93
CA ALA A 15 -10.68 5.27 23.74
C ALA A 15 -11.51 4.64 24.89
N LYS A 16 -11.31 5.12 26.12
CA LYS A 16 -12.10 4.70 27.28
C LYS A 16 -13.54 5.23 27.22
N GLU A 17 -13.71 6.47 26.77
CA GLU A 17 -15.03 7.11 26.63
C GLU A 17 -15.80 6.61 25.41
N HIS A 18 -15.07 6.13 24.37
CA HIS A 18 -15.60 5.60 23.12
C HIS A 18 -15.04 4.21 22.80
N PRO A 19 -15.48 3.15 23.50
CA PRO A 19 -14.87 1.80 23.44
C PRO A 19 -14.80 1.19 22.02
N ASP A 20 -15.74 1.55 21.15
CA ASP A 20 -15.84 1.01 19.80
C ASP A 20 -15.13 1.89 18.72
N ALA A 21 -14.55 3.02 19.10
CA ALA A 21 -13.99 3.97 18.14
C ALA A 21 -12.58 3.58 17.65
N ILE A 22 -11.84 2.81 18.43
CA ILE A 22 -10.44 2.45 18.13
C ILE A 22 -10.26 0.94 18.26
N HIS A 23 -9.54 0.34 17.31
CA HIS A 23 -9.25 -1.09 17.37
C HIS A 23 -8.28 -1.44 18.52
N PRO A 24 -8.44 -2.59 19.22
CA PRO A 24 -7.57 -2.98 20.33
C PRO A 24 -6.06 -3.02 19.98
N ILE A 25 -5.70 -3.44 18.76
CA ILE A 25 -4.32 -3.42 18.25
C ILE A 25 -3.75 -1.99 18.28
N ASP A 26 -4.53 -1.00 17.86
CA ASP A 26 -4.08 0.40 17.86
C ASP A 26 -4.05 0.99 19.26
N ILE A 27 -4.96 0.59 20.15
CA ILE A 27 -4.89 0.96 21.58
C ILE A 27 -3.56 0.47 22.17
N GLU A 28 -3.17 -0.77 21.89
CA GLU A 28 -1.91 -1.32 22.36
C GLU A 28 -0.69 -0.61 21.73
N ARG A 29 -0.77 -0.28 20.45
CA ARG A 29 0.26 0.52 19.76
C ARG A 29 0.41 1.92 20.39
N VAL A 30 -0.70 2.60 20.68
CA VAL A 30 -0.69 3.89 21.39
C VAL A 30 -0.05 3.77 22.77
N LYS A 31 -0.33 2.69 23.52
CA LYS A 31 0.25 2.47 24.85
C LYS A 31 1.75 2.25 24.81
N THR A 32 2.25 1.51 23.84
CA THR A 32 3.61 0.93 23.89
C THR A 32 4.60 1.56 22.94
N LYS A 33 4.16 2.25 21.86
CA LYS A 33 5.02 2.71 20.78
C LYS A 33 5.12 4.24 20.74
N ASN A 34 6.17 4.82 21.31
CA ASN A 34 6.40 6.26 21.27
C ASN A 34 6.50 6.79 19.84
N TRP A 35 7.22 6.08 18.95
CA TRP A 35 7.43 6.49 17.57
C TRP A 35 6.11 6.74 16.82
N PHE A 36 5.05 6.01 17.17
CA PHE A 36 3.75 6.15 16.53
C PHE A 36 3.11 7.50 16.85
N LEU A 37 3.24 7.97 18.08
CA LEU A 37 2.75 9.30 18.52
C LEU A 37 3.65 10.42 18.04
N GLU A 38 4.97 10.21 18.10
CA GLU A 38 5.98 11.18 17.68
C GLU A 38 5.81 11.59 16.21
N ARG A 39 5.37 10.67 15.34
CA ARG A 39 5.09 10.98 13.93
C ARG A 39 4.04 12.07 13.78
N TYR A 40 2.94 11.95 14.51
CA TYR A 40 1.85 12.95 14.47
C TYR A 40 2.30 14.27 15.06
N LEU A 41 2.95 14.27 16.22
CA LEU A 41 3.48 15.50 16.81
C LEU A 41 4.41 16.23 15.85
N LYS A 42 5.32 15.49 15.21
CA LYS A 42 6.30 16.07 14.30
C LYS A 42 5.67 16.59 13.01
N GLU A 43 4.72 15.87 12.42
CA GLU A 43 3.97 16.32 11.24
C GLU A 43 3.30 17.67 11.49
N TYR A 44 2.68 17.83 12.64
CA TYR A 44 1.97 19.06 13.04
C TYR A 44 2.83 20.03 13.85
N LYS A 45 4.18 19.96 13.74
CA LYS A 45 5.12 20.89 14.36
C LYS A 45 4.90 21.07 15.87
N ASN A 46 4.54 19.96 16.54
CA ASN A 46 4.20 19.89 17.95
C ASN A 46 2.93 20.67 18.36
N ASP A 47 2.05 20.99 17.39
CA ASP A 47 0.66 21.37 17.71
C ASP A 47 -0.09 20.10 18.16
N GLU A 48 -0.21 19.97 19.47
CA GLU A 48 -0.77 18.78 20.11
C GLU A 48 -2.22 18.55 19.75
N LYS A 49 -3.03 19.63 19.62
CA LYS A 49 -4.45 19.51 19.25
C LYS A 49 -4.62 19.02 17.82
N MET A 50 -3.81 19.51 16.90
CA MET A 50 -3.81 19.05 15.51
C MET A 50 -3.34 17.61 15.42
N ALA A 51 -2.27 17.26 16.14
CA ALA A 51 -1.74 15.89 16.19
C ALA A 51 -2.76 14.89 16.76
N GLU A 52 -3.44 15.26 17.86
CA GLU A 52 -4.53 14.45 18.46
C GLU A 52 -5.67 14.22 17.48
N THR A 53 -6.16 15.29 16.86
CA THR A 53 -7.27 15.21 15.89
C THR A 53 -6.93 14.29 14.72
N ALA A 54 -5.74 14.44 14.13
CA ALA A 54 -5.29 13.62 13.00
C ALA A 54 -5.06 12.15 13.39
N LEU A 55 -4.50 11.91 14.57
CA LEU A 55 -4.30 10.57 15.09
C LEU A 55 -5.64 9.87 15.33
N LEU A 56 -6.56 10.50 16.04
CA LEU A 56 -7.90 9.94 16.30
C LEU A 56 -8.65 9.68 15.00
N TYR A 57 -8.55 10.58 14.02
CA TYR A 57 -9.11 10.36 12.68
C TYR A 57 -8.56 9.08 12.03
N SER A 58 -7.23 8.92 12.02
CA SER A 58 -6.59 7.73 11.44
C SER A 58 -7.01 6.45 12.14
N LEU A 59 -7.00 6.43 13.48
CA LEU A 59 -7.38 5.26 14.27
C LEU A 59 -8.84 4.86 14.04
N ASN A 60 -9.72 5.85 13.91
CA ASN A 60 -11.13 5.62 13.60
C ASN A 60 -11.31 5.04 12.20
N VAL A 61 -10.62 5.58 11.18
CA VAL A 61 -10.64 5.05 9.81
C VAL A 61 -10.16 3.60 9.78
N PHE A 62 -9.04 3.27 10.43
CA PHE A 62 -8.53 1.89 10.47
C PHE A 62 -9.54 0.93 11.09
N LYS A 63 -10.26 1.37 12.12
CA LYS A 63 -11.31 0.57 12.78
C LYS A 63 -12.56 0.43 11.91
N THR A 64 -13.10 1.55 11.39
CA THR A 64 -14.36 1.54 10.63
C THR A 64 -14.24 0.81 9.30
N GLU A 65 -13.07 0.86 8.67
CA GLU A 65 -12.80 0.11 7.45
C GLU A 65 -12.38 -1.35 7.69
N GLY A 66 -12.24 -1.77 8.96
CA GLY A 66 -11.89 -3.15 9.33
C GLY A 66 -10.50 -3.58 8.85
N LEU A 67 -9.52 -2.65 8.79
CA LEU A 67 -8.22 -2.95 8.18
C LEU A 67 -7.40 -3.98 8.96
N HIS A 68 -7.60 -4.07 10.28
CA HIS A 68 -6.94 -5.06 11.15
C HIS A 68 -7.57 -6.45 11.11
N GLU A 69 -8.79 -6.56 10.63
CA GLU A 69 -9.50 -7.84 10.50
C GLU A 69 -9.19 -8.54 9.15
N MET A 70 -8.54 -7.84 8.22
CA MET A 70 -8.17 -8.38 6.92
C MET A 70 -6.88 -9.19 6.99
N ASN A 71 -6.80 -10.17 6.11
CA ASN A 71 -5.60 -10.95 5.86
C ASN A 71 -5.43 -11.22 4.36
N ASP A 72 -4.35 -11.89 3.98
CA ASP A 72 -4.06 -12.14 2.56
C ASP A 72 -5.21 -12.87 1.85
N THR A 73 -5.93 -13.77 2.52
CA THR A 73 -7.01 -14.56 1.91
C THR A 73 -8.33 -13.79 1.76
N TYR A 74 -8.39 -12.56 2.26
CA TYR A 74 -9.54 -11.66 2.04
C TYR A 74 -9.57 -11.13 0.60
N PHE A 75 -8.41 -10.98 -0.03
CA PHE A 75 -8.27 -10.36 -1.34
C PHE A 75 -8.11 -11.39 -2.46
N PRO A 76 -8.54 -11.06 -3.70
CA PRO A 76 -8.50 -11.98 -4.81
C PRO A 76 -7.08 -12.25 -5.33
N ALA A 77 -6.85 -13.47 -5.80
CA ALA A 77 -5.59 -13.89 -6.40
C ALA A 77 -5.17 -13.03 -7.60
N GLU A 78 -6.12 -12.48 -8.32
CA GLU A 78 -5.91 -11.56 -9.44
C GLU A 78 -5.08 -10.35 -9.02
N PHE A 79 -5.40 -9.73 -7.88
CA PHE A 79 -4.68 -8.54 -7.39
C PHE A 79 -3.24 -8.86 -7.00
N TYR A 80 -3.01 -10.00 -6.37
CA TYR A 80 -1.64 -10.46 -6.07
C TYR A 80 -0.89 -10.86 -7.35
N ALA A 81 -1.54 -11.57 -8.27
CA ALA A 81 -0.93 -11.98 -9.52
C ALA A 81 -0.50 -10.78 -10.38
N MET A 82 -1.32 -9.74 -10.46
CA MET A 82 -0.93 -8.49 -11.12
C MET A 82 0.34 -7.91 -10.54
N GLY A 83 0.48 -7.92 -9.21
CA GLY A 83 1.65 -7.39 -8.53
C GLY A 83 1.77 -5.87 -8.61
N ASN A 84 0.65 -5.15 -8.79
CA ASN A 84 0.66 -3.69 -8.78
C ASN A 84 1.17 -3.15 -7.44
N PHE A 85 0.68 -3.71 -6.32
CA PHE A 85 1.16 -3.42 -4.97
C PHE A 85 1.76 -4.68 -4.37
N ILE A 86 3.04 -4.63 -3.99
CA ILE A 86 3.75 -5.78 -3.43
C ILE A 86 4.65 -5.36 -2.27
N GLY A 87 4.87 -6.27 -1.34
CA GLY A 87 5.95 -6.16 -0.37
C GLY A 87 7.02 -7.20 -0.70
N PHE A 88 8.29 -6.82 -0.71
CA PHE A 88 9.37 -7.76 -0.98
C PHE A 88 10.67 -7.38 -0.29
N GLY A 89 11.31 -8.38 0.30
CA GLY A 89 12.68 -8.28 0.79
C GLY A 89 12.97 -7.13 1.75
N ARG A 90 14.23 -6.85 1.88
CA ARG A 90 14.73 -5.73 2.69
C ARG A 90 15.76 -4.94 1.89
N SER A 91 15.84 -3.65 2.16
CA SER A 91 16.86 -2.77 1.57
C SER A 91 18.24 -3.08 2.16
N LYS A 92 19.30 -2.53 1.57
CA LYS A 92 20.68 -2.61 2.10
C LYS A 92 20.83 -2.02 3.52
N LYS A 93 19.87 -1.23 3.97
CA LYS A 93 19.80 -0.69 5.33
C LYS A 93 18.84 -1.47 6.23
N ASP A 94 18.49 -2.68 5.83
CA ASP A 94 17.53 -3.56 6.52
C ASP A 94 16.13 -2.95 6.69
N LEU A 95 15.70 -2.11 5.74
CA LEU A 95 14.41 -1.44 5.74
C LEU A 95 13.39 -2.25 4.93
N ALA A 96 12.13 -2.26 5.34
CA ALA A 96 11.06 -2.87 4.56
C ALA A 96 10.95 -2.24 3.17
N VAL A 97 10.67 -3.05 2.17
CA VAL A 97 10.52 -2.61 0.78
C VAL A 97 9.11 -2.90 0.30
N MET A 98 8.43 -1.87 -0.16
CA MET A 98 7.15 -1.94 -0.85
C MET A 98 7.34 -1.51 -2.30
N GLY A 99 6.81 -2.28 -3.24
CA GLY A 99 6.82 -1.96 -4.67
C GLY A 99 5.45 -1.51 -5.17
N VAL A 100 5.46 -0.51 -6.03
CA VAL A 100 4.32 -0.12 -6.86
C VAL A 100 4.73 -0.28 -8.33
N ILE A 101 4.09 -1.21 -9.04
CA ILE A 101 4.44 -1.54 -10.42
C ILE A 101 3.42 -0.90 -11.36
N GLY A 102 3.78 0.27 -11.92
CA GLY A 102 2.85 1.10 -12.68
C GLY A 102 2.26 0.41 -13.92
N ARG A 103 3.05 -0.39 -14.66
CA ARG A 103 2.55 -1.12 -15.84
C ARG A 103 1.49 -2.18 -15.53
N CYS A 104 1.39 -2.59 -14.27
CA CYS A 104 0.42 -3.59 -13.80
C CYS A 104 -0.78 -2.93 -13.07
N ALA A 105 -0.89 -1.60 -13.11
CA ALA A 105 -2.02 -0.90 -12.53
C ALA A 105 -3.27 -1.08 -13.42
N PRO A 106 -4.37 -1.63 -12.88
CA PRO A 106 -5.64 -1.66 -13.61
C PRO A 106 -6.27 -0.27 -13.62
N ASN A 107 -7.07 0.03 -14.62
CA ASN A 107 -8.00 1.16 -14.59
C ASN A 107 -9.30 0.70 -13.95
N VAL A 108 -9.47 0.95 -12.66
CA VAL A 108 -10.64 0.51 -11.90
C VAL A 108 -11.74 1.57 -11.86
N SER A 109 -11.44 2.83 -12.20
CA SER A 109 -12.45 3.91 -12.26
C SER A 109 -13.48 3.71 -13.39
N ASP A 110 -13.16 2.90 -14.39
CA ASP A 110 -14.08 2.52 -15.47
C ASP A 110 -14.91 1.26 -15.13
N MET A 111 -14.73 0.69 -13.93
CA MET A 111 -15.44 -0.51 -13.46
C MET A 111 -16.56 -0.14 -12.47
N SER A 112 -17.18 -1.15 -11.84
CA SER A 112 -18.20 -0.93 -10.81
C SER A 112 -17.62 -0.25 -9.56
N GLU A 113 -18.48 0.38 -8.78
CA GLU A 113 -18.12 0.98 -7.50
C GLU A 113 -17.54 -0.08 -6.54
N GLU A 114 -18.09 -1.30 -6.56
CA GLU A 114 -17.63 -2.42 -5.74
C GLU A 114 -16.21 -2.86 -6.10
N MET A 115 -15.86 -2.91 -7.38
CA MET A 115 -14.50 -3.25 -7.81
C MET A 115 -13.52 -2.12 -7.45
N PHE A 116 -13.91 -0.86 -7.64
CA PHE A 116 -13.11 0.30 -7.25
C PHE A 116 -12.81 0.28 -5.74
N GLU A 117 -13.84 0.11 -4.91
CA GLU A 117 -13.71 0.05 -3.46
C GLU A 117 -12.85 -1.15 -3.00
N LEU A 118 -12.99 -2.30 -3.66
CA LEU A 118 -12.17 -3.48 -3.37
C LEU A 118 -10.68 -3.22 -3.68
N ALA A 119 -10.39 -2.59 -4.82
CA ALA A 119 -9.02 -2.25 -5.20
C ALA A 119 -8.40 -1.22 -4.22
N LEU A 120 -9.18 -0.21 -3.82
CA LEU A 120 -8.74 0.78 -2.83
C LEU A 120 -8.51 0.13 -1.46
N LYS A 121 -9.38 -0.80 -1.05
CA LYS A 121 -9.23 -1.57 0.17
C LYS A 121 -7.99 -2.46 0.14
N PHE A 122 -7.67 -3.07 -1.00
CA PHE A 122 -6.44 -3.83 -1.18
C PHE A 122 -5.20 -2.94 -1.01
N PHE A 123 -5.17 -1.76 -1.62
CA PHE A 123 -4.10 -0.79 -1.41
C PHE A 123 -3.93 -0.44 0.07
N LYS A 124 -5.03 -0.10 0.77
CA LYS A 124 -5.02 0.25 2.20
C LYS A 124 -4.47 -0.90 3.07
N TYR A 125 -4.86 -2.14 2.75
CA TYR A 125 -4.35 -3.34 3.42
C TYR A 125 -2.83 -3.52 3.22
N ILE A 126 -2.35 -3.42 1.97
CA ILE A 126 -0.91 -3.51 1.67
C ILE A 126 -0.14 -2.38 2.35
N PHE A 127 -0.69 -1.16 2.36
CA PHE A 127 -0.11 -0.03 3.06
C PHE A 127 -0.01 -0.29 4.58
N MET A 128 -1.05 -0.80 5.22
CA MET A 128 -1.01 -1.18 6.62
C MET A 128 0.07 -2.22 6.90
N LYS A 129 0.08 -3.30 6.12
CA LYS A 129 0.97 -4.45 6.30
C LYS A 129 2.44 -4.10 6.13
N TYR A 130 2.79 -3.30 5.13
CA TYR A 130 4.19 -3.04 4.77
C TYR A 130 4.70 -1.66 5.16
N TYR A 131 3.84 -0.76 5.57
CA TYR A 131 4.19 0.59 5.90
C TYR A 131 3.93 0.95 7.36
N LEU A 132 2.73 0.73 7.89
CA LEU A 132 2.37 1.11 9.25
C LEU A 132 2.79 0.08 10.30
N GLU A 133 2.81 -1.21 9.96
CA GLU A 133 3.12 -2.27 10.92
C GLU A 133 4.63 -2.54 11.08
N VAL A 134 5.47 -1.86 10.30
CA VAL A 134 6.93 -1.98 10.38
C VAL A 134 7.48 -1.09 11.50
N ASP A 135 7.18 -1.40 12.68
CA ASP A 135 7.67 -0.99 14.02
C ASP A 135 8.54 0.30 14.08
N GLY A 136 8.09 1.36 13.37
CA GLY A 136 8.75 2.67 13.34
C GLY A 136 9.98 2.77 12.44
N GLU A 137 10.35 1.70 11.78
CA GLU A 137 11.45 1.71 10.82
C GLU A 137 11.08 2.47 9.55
N PRO A 138 12.03 3.17 8.93
CA PRO A 138 11.80 3.75 7.63
C PRO A 138 11.57 2.65 6.60
N ALA A 139 10.63 2.87 5.67
CA ALA A 139 10.39 1.98 4.55
C ALA A 139 10.95 2.59 3.26
N VAL A 140 11.26 1.74 2.29
CA VAL A 140 11.56 2.18 0.92
C VAL A 140 10.40 1.76 0.03
N VAL A 141 9.80 2.73 -0.65
CA VAL A 141 8.76 2.46 -1.63
C VAL A 141 9.32 2.66 -3.03
N TYR A 142 9.30 1.59 -3.82
CA TYR A 142 9.72 1.62 -5.22
C TYR A 142 8.50 1.82 -6.11
N GLY A 143 8.44 2.93 -6.81
CA GLY A 143 7.55 3.10 -7.95
C GLY A 143 8.29 2.68 -9.22
N ILE A 144 8.07 1.47 -9.71
CA ILE A 144 8.66 0.98 -10.96
C ILE A 144 7.71 1.36 -12.08
N LEU A 145 8.07 2.41 -12.81
CA LEU A 145 7.23 3.06 -13.80
C LEU A 145 7.65 2.76 -15.24
N SER A 146 8.64 1.86 -15.41
CA SER A 146 9.05 1.37 -16.71
C SER A 146 7.89 0.70 -17.45
N LYS A 147 7.79 0.95 -18.75
CA LYS A 147 6.72 0.45 -19.63
C LYS A 147 5.29 0.87 -19.21
N MET A 148 5.14 1.80 -18.27
CA MET A 148 3.85 2.39 -17.92
C MET A 148 3.35 3.24 -19.09
N GLY A 149 2.11 3.03 -19.51
CA GLY A 149 1.40 3.85 -20.49
C GLY A 149 0.31 4.71 -19.85
N MET A 150 -0.32 5.59 -20.62
CA MET A 150 -1.43 6.41 -20.11
C MET A 150 -2.65 5.58 -19.70
N HIS A 151 -2.84 4.39 -20.28
CA HIS A 151 -3.89 3.45 -19.90
C HIS A 151 -3.71 2.82 -18.50
N ASN A 152 -2.52 2.95 -17.91
CA ASN A 152 -2.25 2.52 -16.55
C ASN A 152 -2.39 3.67 -15.53
N VAL A 153 -2.74 4.87 -15.97
CA VAL A 153 -2.93 6.03 -15.09
C VAL A 153 -4.43 6.17 -14.80
N ASP A 154 -4.83 5.79 -13.62
CA ASP A 154 -6.18 5.98 -13.11
C ASP A 154 -6.20 7.17 -12.14
N MET A 155 -6.46 8.36 -12.68
CA MET A 155 -6.37 9.61 -11.91
C MET A 155 -7.35 9.66 -10.74
N GLU A 156 -8.51 9.02 -10.83
CA GLU A 156 -9.49 9.03 -9.73
C GLU A 156 -9.03 8.10 -8.61
N PHE A 157 -8.63 6.89 -8.95
CA PHE A 157 -8.07 5.94 -8.00
C PHE A 157 -6.79 6.49 -7.34
N ASP A 158 -5.87 7.01 -8.14
CA ASP A 158 -4.58 7.53 -7.67
C ASP A 158 -4.76 8.72 -6.72
N LYS A 159 -5.76 9.60 -6.95
CA LYS A 159 -6.11 10.67 -6.00
C LYS A 159 -6.57 10.12 -4.66
N GLN A 160 -7.38 9.06 -4.65
CA GLN A 160 -7.82 8.41 -3.40
C GLN A 160 -6.63 7.80 -2.66
N VAL A 161 -5.72 7.14 -3.39
CA VAL A 161 -4.45 6.62 -2.84
C VAL A 161 -3.63 7.75 -2.19
N VAL A 162 -3.43 8.85 -2.91
CA VAL A 162 -2.68 10.03 -2.41
C VAL A 162 -3.37 10.65 -1.20
N ALA A 163 -4.69 10.78 -1.21
CA ALA A 163 -5.45 11.32 -0.08
C ALA A 163 -5.29 10.45 1.18
N PHE A 164 -5.38 9.12 1.02
CA PHE A 164 -5.16 8.17 2.11
C PHE A 164 -3.73 8.27 2.66
N VAL A 165 -2.71 8.28 1.79
CA VAL A 165 -1.31 8.40 2.22
C VAL A 165 -1.06 9.73 2.95
N ASN A 166 -1.58 10.85 2.46
CA ASN A 166 -1.46 12.15 3.12
C ASN A 166 -2.06 12.16 4.54
N ALA A 167 -3.22 11.51 4.70
CA ALA A 167 -3.92 11.48 5.98
C ALA A 167 -3.28 10.55 7.01
N HIS A 168 -2.73 9.41 6.56
CA HIS A 168 -2.36 8.29 7.45
C HIS A 168 -0.86 7.97 7.48
N ALA A 169 -0.02 8.73 6.75
CA ALA A 169 1.43 8.60 6.76
C ALA A 169 2.16 9.84 7.32
N PRO A 170 1.82 10.33 8.54
CA PRO A 170 2.44 11.53 9.09
C PRO A 170 3.93 11.32 9.34
N ASP A 171 4.74 12.34 9.10
CA ASP A 171 6.21 12.38 9.27
C ASP A 171 6.91 11.05 8.94
N SER A 172 6.52 10.47 7.86
CA SER A 172 7.06 9.23 7.38
C SER A 172 8.57 9.32 7.12
N LYS A 173 9.32 8.35 7.61
CA LYS A 173 10.75 8.21 7.27
C LYS A 173 10.97 7.47 5.95
N VAL A 174 9.92 7.28 5.16
CA VAL A 174 9.96 6.59 3.88
C VAL A 174 10.81 7.35 2.85
N THR A 175 11.39 6.62 1.92
CA THR A 175 11.94 7.16 0.67
C THR A 175 11.14 6.58 -0.49
N PHE A 176 10.61 7.45 -1.35
CA PHE A 176 9.93 7.05 -2.58
C PHE A 176 10.91 7.12 -3.74
N LEU A 177 11.20 5.99 -4.35
CA LEU A 177 12.06 5.90 -5.53
C LEU A 177 11.19 5.65 -6.76
N LEU A 178 11.07 6.64 -7.64
CA LEU A 178 10.37 6.53 -8.90
C LEU A 178 11.37 6.16 -9.99
N ILE A 179 11.30 4.91 -10.44
CA ILE A 179 12.29 4.30 -11.31
C ILE A 179 11.76 4.28 -12.75
N ASP A 180 12.59 4.78 -13.65
CA ASP A 180 12.42 4.65 -15.10
C ASP A 180 11.10 5.27 -15.61
N LEU A 181 10.81 6.48 -15.15
CA LEU A 181 9.61 7.22 -15.51
C LEU A 181 9.65 7.69 -16.97
N GLY A 182 8.82 7.10 -17.81
CA GLY A 182 8.63 7.50 -19.20
C GLY A 182 8.08 8.92 -19.32
N TRP A 183 8.52 9.65 -20.37
CA TRP A 183 8.14 11.05 -20.56
C TRP A 183 6.63 11.26 -20.76
N ILE A 184 5.92 10.27 -21.32
CA ILE A 184 4.48 10.35 -21.61
C ILE A 184 3.67 10.46 -20.30
N VAL A 185 3.98 9.61 -19.31
CA VAL A 185 3.24 9.58 -18.03
C VAL A 185 3.77 10.59 -17.02
N LYS A 186 4.90 11.22 -17.30
CA LYS A 186 5.57 12.17 -16.39
C LYS A 186 4.64 13.31 -15.96
N PHE A 187 3.82 13.80 -16.88
CA PHE A 187 2.87 14.87 -16.57
C PHE A 187 1.83 14.44 -15.55
N ALA A 188 1.20 13.27 -15.75
CA ALA A 188 0.20 12.73 -14.82
C ALA A 188 0.80 12.45 -13.44
N ILE A 189 1.98 11.81 -13.40
CA ILE A 189 2.69 11.55 -12.14
C ILE A 189 3.05 12.85 -11.42
N ASN A 190 3.48 13.90 -12.13
CA ASN A 190 3.76 15.19 -11.50
C ASN A 190 2.50 15.85 -10.92
N LEU A 191 1.33 15.67 -11.54
CA LEU A 191 0.07 16.14 -10.95
C LEU A 191 -0.21 15.43 -9.62
N LEU A 192 -0.04 14.11 -9.57
CA LEU A 192 -0.22 13.33 -8.35
C LEU A 192 0.80 13.70 -7.26
N ILE A 193 2.06 13.89 -7.64
CA ILE A 193 3.11 14.36 -6.71
C ILE A 193 2.74 15.71 -6.09
N ASN A 194 2.12 16.62 -6.86
CA ASN A 194 1.70 17.91 -6.34
C ASN A 194 0.52 17.84 -5.35
N LEU A 195 -0.23 16.74 -5.34
CA LEU A 195 -1.28 16.49 -4.35
C LEU A 195 -0.73 15.96 -3.01
N LEU A 196 0.51 15.45 -2.99
CA LEU A 196 1.17 15.03 -1.76
C LEU A 196 1.48 16.24 -0.87
N ASN A 197 1.38 16.06 0.43
CA ASN A 197 1.86 17.05 1.38
C ASN A 197 3.37 17.30 1.21
N GLU A 198 3.86 18.43 1.69
CA GLU A 198 5.26 18.85 1.50
C GLU A 198 6.26 17.83 2.05
N ASN A 199 5.95 17.26 3.20
CA ASN A 199 6.82 16.28 3.86
C ASN A 199 7.02 15.02 2.99
N LEU A 200 5.94 14.44 2.44
CA LEU A 200 6.01 13.28 1.56
C LEU A 200 6.66 13.63 0.22
N ARG A 201 6.29 14.77 -0.37
CA ARG A 201 6.85 15.24 -1.66
C ARG A 201 8.36 15.39 -1.60
N ASN A 202 8.91 15.92 -0.51
CA ASN A 202 10.34 16.08 -0.31
C ASN A 202 11.12 14.76 -0.21
N LYS A 203 10.42 13.62 -0.07
CA LYS A 203 11.01 12.27 0.02
C LYS A 203 11.02 11.52 -1.30
N ILE A 204 10.45 12.10 -2.36
CA ILE A 204 10.46 11.53 -3.70
C ILE A 204 11.84 11.73 -4.33
N ARG A 205 12.33 10.66 -4.96
CA ARG A 205 13.56 10.64 -5.76
C ARG A 205 13.26 9.98 -7.10
N PHE A 206 13.71 10.61 -8.16
CA PHE A 206 13.70 9.99 -9.48
C PHE A 206 15.01 9.24 -9.68
N ALA A 207 14.94 8.02 -10.12
CA ALA A 207 16.08 7.15 -10.33
C ALA A 207 15.94 6.37 -11.64
N ASP A 208 17.03 5.86 -12.14
CA ASP A 208 17.08 4.83 -13.16
C ASP A 208 17.54 3.49 -12.55
N TRP A 209 17.51 2.43 -13.34
CA TRP A 209 17.86 1.10 -12.88
C TRP A 209 19.30 0.99 -12.36
N SER A 210 20.24 1.81 -12.84
CA SER A 210 21.64 1.79 -12.39
C SER A 210 21.78 2.18 -10.91
N HIS A 211 20.83 2.93 -10.36
CA HIS A 211 20.84 3.39 -8.97
C HIS A 211 20.05 2.49 -8.01
N VAL A 212 19.27 1.54 -8.53
CA VAL A 212 18.43 0.67 -7.68
C VAL A 212 19.27 -0.13 -6.68
N GLU A 213 20.43 -0.64 -7.12
CA GLU A 213 21.33 -1.40 -6.26
C GLU A 213 21.96 -0.58 -5.11
N GLU A 214 21.89 0.73 -5.16
CA GLU A 214 22.31 1.56 -4.02
C GLU A 214 21.40 1.36 -2.79
N TRP A 215 20.16 0.95 -3.04
CA TRP A 215 19.09 0.84 -2.04
C TRP A 215 18.76 -0.61 -1.69
N VAL A 216 18.60 -1.47 -2.68
CA VAL A 216 18.23 -2.88 -2.49
C VAL A 216 19.19 -3.76 -3.28
N ALA A 217 19.63 -4.86 -2.68
CA ALA A 217 20.38 -5.87 -3.40
C ALA A 217 19.47 -6.61 -4.39
N LEU A 218 19.96 -6.93 -5.58
CA LEU A 218 19.16 -7.57 -6.63
C LEU A 218 18.59 -8.94 -6.21
N ASP A 219 19.28 -9.65 -5.31
CA ASP A 219 18.81 -10.92 -4.76
C ASP A 219 17.65 -10.80 -3.77
N GLN A 220 17.36 -9.58 -3.30
CA GLN A 220 16.16 -9.24 -2.52
C GLN A 220 14.97 -8.86 -3.40
N MET A 221 15.22 -8.57 -4.66
CA MET A 221 14.19 -8.13 -5.61
C MET A 221 13.68 -9.28 -6.46
N PRO A 222 12.35 -9.39 -6.67
CA PRO A 222 11.78 -10.36 -7.60
C PRO A 222 12.29 -10.17 -9.04
N LYS A 223 12.35 -11.26 -9.80
CA LYS A 223 12.80 -11.22 -11.21
C LYS A 223 11.98 -10.27 -12.09
N TYR A 224 10.66 -10.25 -11.92
CA TYR A 224 9.78 -9.43 -12.77
C TYR A 224 9.95 -7.92 -12.60
N VAL A 225 10.58 -7.50 -11.52
CA VAL A 225 10.96 -6.11 -11.25
C VAL A 225 12.45 -5.84 -11.50
N GLY A 226 13.14 -6.74 -12.19
CA GLY A 226 14.54 -6.57 -12.55
C GLY A 226 15.55 -7.13 -11.55
N GLY A 227 15.09 -7.81 -10.49
CA GLY A 227 15.96 -8.50 -9.53
C GLY A 227 16.36 -9.91 -9.94
N THR A 228 17.01 -10.65 -9.03
CA THR A 228 17.45 -12.02 -9.22
C THR A 228 16.81 -13.03 -8.26
N ASN A 229 15.90 -12.60 -7.39
CA ASN A 229 15.20 -13.49 -6.47
C ASN A 229 14.20 -14.37 -7.22
N GLU A 230 14.53 -15.67 -7.33
CA GLU A 230 13.68 -16.68 -7.96
C GLU A 230 12.69 -17.33 -6.98
N GLY A 231 12.90 -17.16 -5.68
CA GLY A 231 12.04 -17.73 -4.63
C GLY A 231 10.85 -16.87 -4.25
N PHE A 232 10.70 -15.71 -4.87
CA PHE A 232 9.59 -14.82 -4.57
C PHE A 232 8.28 -15.35 -5.17
N ARG A 233 7.22 -15.36 -4.35
CA ARG A 233 5.86 -15.75 -4.77
C ARG A 233 4.95 -14.54 -4.62
N ARG A 234 4.26 -14.15 -5.70
CA ARG A 234 3.31 -13.03 -5.66
C ARG A 234 2.02 -13.41 -4.94
N ILE A 235 1.49 -14.59 -5.22
CA ILE A 235 0.22 -15.07 -4.66
C ILE A 235 0.52 -15.78 -3.35
N PRO A 236 0.05 -15.26 -2.21
CA PRO A 236 0.20 -15.93 -0.92
C PRO A 236 -0.56 -17.27 -0.87
N ASP A 237 -0.11 -18.17 -0.01
CA ASP A 237 -0.77 -19.47 0.17
C ASP A 237 -2.21 -19.30 0.67
N GLY A 238 -3.13 -20.09 0.12
CA GLY A 238 -4.55 -20.09 0.48
C GLY A 238 -5.40 -18.96 -0.14
N VAL A 239 -4.79 -18.04 -0.87
CA VAL A 239 -5.52 -17.02 -1.64
C VAL A 239 -6.21 -17.65 -2.83
N LYS A 240 -7.45 -17.21 -3.11
CA LYS A 240 -8.29 -17.73 -4.20
C LYS A 240 -8.68 -16.63 -5.18
N SER A 241 -9.11 -17.03 -6.40
CA SER A 241 -9.71 -16.11 -7.37
C SER A 241 -10.93 -15.40 -6.78
N GLY A 242 -11.15 -14.14 -7.18
CA GLY A 242 -12.29 -13.34 -6.74
C GLY A 242 -13.63 -13.99 -7.03
N LYS A 243 -13.75 -14.70 -8.15
CA LYS A 243 -14.93 -15.51 -8.49
C LYS A 243 -15.24 -16.62 -7.48
N CYS A 244 -14.28 -17.02 -6.66
CA CYS A 244 -14.40 -18.08 -5.66
C CYS A 244 -14.58 -17.57 -4.22
N LEU A 245 -14.40 -16.28 -3.99
CA LEU A 245 -14.52 -15.69 -2.64
C LEU A 245 -15.98 -15.37 -2.31
N PRO A 246 -16.56 -15.95 -1.22
CA PRO A 246 -17.98 -15.79 -0.93
C PRO A 246 -18.43 -14.34 -0.74
N HIS A 247 -17.59 -13.50 -0.14
CA HIS A 247 -17.89 -12.10 0.13
C HIS A 247 -17.76 -11.19 -1.10
N LEU A 248 -17.22 -11.71 -2.22
CA LEU A 248 -17.07 -10.98 -3.49
C LEU A 248 -18.04 -11.45 -4.60
N GLN A 249 -19.00 -12.32 -4.25
CA GLN A 249 -19.98 -12.85 -5.20
C GLN A 249 -20.96 -11.80 -5.76
N HIS A 250 -21.02 -10.63 -5.15
CA HIS A 250 -21.82 -9.49 -5.64
C HIS A 250 -21.12 -8.72 -6.75
N ILE A 251 -19.82 -8.91 -6.96
CA ILE A 251 -19.09 -8.32 -8.08
C ILE A 251 -19.36 -9.15 -9.33
N PRO A 252 -19.84 -8.54 -10.43
CA PRO A 252 -20.15 -9.23 -11.67
C PRO A 252 -18.96 -10.02 -12.24
N GLU A 253 -19.22 -11.16 -12.86
CA GLU A 253 -18.16 -12.01 -13.41
C GLU A 253 -17.37 -11.32 -14.52
N GLU A 254 -18.05 -10.51 -15.33
CA GLU A 254 -17.45 -9.69 -16.39
C GLU A 254 -16.41 -8.68 -15.87
N GLU A 255 -16.53 -8.21 -14.64
CA GLU A 255 -15.54 -7.31 -14.02
C GLU A 255 -14.22 -8.04 -13.78
N TRP A 256 -14.29 -9.29 -13.31
CA TRP A 256 -13.11 -10.14 -13.15
C TRP A 256 -12.44 -10.44 -14.49
N ASP A 257 -13.24 -10.70 -15.53
CA ASP A 257 -12.73 -10.91 -16.87
C ASP A 257 -12.07 -9.65 -17.43
N ALA A 258 -12.63 -8.47 -17.15
CA ALA A 258 -12.04 -7.18 -17.53
C ALA A 258 -10.68 -6.95 -16.84
N VAL A 259 -10.57 -7.21 -15.53
CA VAL A 259 -9.29 -7.14 -14.79
C VAL A 259 -8.24 -8.07 -15.41
N ILE A 260 -8.63 -9.32 -15.72
CA ILE A 260 -7.74 -10.30 -16.34
C ILE A 260 -7.33 -9.86 -17.75
N GLN A 261 -8.26 -9.33 -18.54
CA GLN A 261 -7.99 -8.86 -19.89
C GLN A 261 -7.04 -7.66 -19.91
N GLN A 262 -7.27 -6.67 -19.04
CA GLN A 262 -6.41 -5.48 -18.94
C GLN A 262 -4.98 -5.83 -18.50
N ASN A 263 -4.82 -6.82 -17.64
CA ASN A 263 -3.55 -7.11 -16.95
C ASN A 263 -3.00 -8.52 -17.23
N GLY A 264 -3.43 -9.16 -18.33
CA GLY A 264 -3.13 -10.57 -18.62
C GLY A 264 -1.64 -10.92 -18.57
N GLU A 265 -0.77 -10.09 -19.12
CA GLU A 265 0.69 -10.31 -19.06
C GLU A 265 1.21 -10.31 -17.61
N CYS A 266 0.81 -9.33 -16.81
CA CYS A 266 1.22 -9.23 -15.41
C CYS A 266 0.68 -10.39 -14.57
N ILE A 267 -0.57 -10.83 -14.83
CA ILE A 267 -1.20 -11.97 -14.16
C ILE A 267 -0.47 -13.27 -14.53
N LEU A 268 -0.16 -13.50 -15.81
CA LEU A 268 0.58 -14.69 -16.25
C LEU A 268 1.99 -14.73 -15.64
N GLU A 269 2.68 -13.59 -15.56
CA GLU A 269 3.97 -13.51 -14.86
C GLU A 269 3.80 -13.89 -13.37
N GLY A 270 2.78 -13.37 -12.69
CA GLY A 270 2.53 -13.64 -11.27
C GLY A 270 2.17 -15.09 -10.98
N LEU A 271 1.39 -15.72 -11.85
CA LEU A 271 1.10 -17.16 -11.79
C LEU A 271 2.38 -17.98 -11.92
N LYS A 272 3.19 -17.69 -12.94
CA LYS A 272 4.47 -18.38 -13.16
C LYS A 272 5.41 -18.25 -11.97
N GLU A 273 5.57 -17.08 -11.40
CA GLU A 273 6.40 -16.86 -10.21
C GLU A 273 5.85 -17.56 -8.97
N SER A 274 4.54 -17.73 -8.89
CA SER A 274 3.88 -18.47 -7.81
C SER A 274 3.87 -20.00 -8.04
N GLY A 275 4.40 -20.48 -9.18
CA GLY A 275 4.40 -21.90 -9.54
C GLY A 275 3.02 -22.43 -9.91
N LEU A 276 2.11 -21.54 -10.38
CA LEU A 276 0.73 -21.87 -10.74
C LEU A 276 0.53 -21.82 -12.25
N ASN A 277 -0.33 -22.70 -12.77
CA ASN A 277 -0.73 -22.72 -14.19
C ASN A 277 -2.00 -21.90 -14.48
N SER A 278 -2.79 -21.63 -13.44
CA SER A 278 -4.05 -20.87 -13.51
C SER A 278 -4.29 -20.18 -12.17
N LEU A 279 -5.24 -19.23 -12.17
CA LEU A 279 -5.72 -18.62 -10.92
C LEU A 279 -6.29 -19.71 -10.00
N PRO A 280 -5.99 -19.66 -8.69
CA PRO A 280 -6.50 -20.63 -7.73
C PRO A 280 -8.02 -20.62 -7.65
N ASP A 281 -8.67 -21.75 -7.87
CA ASP A 281 -10.11 -21.93 -7.80
C ASP A 281 -10.54 -22.66 -6.51
N ARG A 282 -11.80 -23.11 -6.48
CA ARG A 282 -12.38 -23.84 -5.32
C ARG A 282 -11.71 -25.17 -5.05
N ASN A 283 -11.02 -25.75 -6.02
CA ASN A 283 -10.48 -27.12 -6.00
C ASN A 283 -8.95 -27.15 -5.82
N THR A 284 -8.28 -26.01 -5.86
CA THR A 284 -6.86 -25.84 -5.57
C THR A 284 -6.66 -25.25 -4.18
#